data_a8d6a881fb6992a98d080fcc044bac21
#
_entry.id   a8d6a881fb6992a98d080fcc044bac21
#
_cell.length_a   1.000
_cell.length_b   1.000
_cell.length_c   1.000
_cell.angle_alpha   90.00
_cell.angle_beta   90.00
_cell.angle_gamma   90.00
#
_symmetry.space_group_name_H-M   'P 1'
#
loop_
_entity.id
_entity.type
_entity.pdbx_description
1 polymer ?
#
loop_
_entity_poly.entity_id
_entity_poly.type
_entity_poly.pdbx_seq_one_letter_code
_entity_poly.pdbx_strand_id
1 'polypeptide(L)'
;MIERYTLPEMGEIWTDTYKLKTWLDVEIAVCEAQAELGYIPQTAVDEIKAKANFDPQRVLEIEAEVRHDVIAFLTNVNEYVGDAGRYIHLGLTSSDVLDTALALQLVASLNLILERLEDLVQALRYQAQEHRNTVMVGRSHGIHAEPITFGFKLAGWLAEVLRNRDRLVTLRNTISVGKISGAVGTYANIDPKVEALTCQKLGLQPDAASTQVISRDRHAEFVQQLALLAASIERFAVEIRNLQRTDVLEVEEYFSKGQKGSSAMPHKRNPIRSERLTGMARIIRGYTVAALENVALWHERDISHSSVERVMLPDTCILTHFMLKEITNLVKNLLVYPENMKRNMNVYGGVIFSQRVLLTLVEKGMSREDAYKLVQGCAHEAWNKPEGNFYELIKQDSQVSQYLSLAEIEACFDPQHHLKNLDQIYQRLGI
;
A
#
# COMPACT_ATOMS: atom_id res chain seq x y z
N MET A 1 -8.56 -5.40 15.01
CA MET A 1 -8.89 -6.17 13.76
C MET A 1 -9.22 -7.62 14.09
N ILE A 2 -9.95 -8.34 13.22
CA ILE A 2 -10.25 -9.77 13.45
C ILE A 2 -9.03 -10.65 13.16
N GLU A 3 -8.93 -11.79 13.86
CA GLU A 3 -7.82 -12.74 13.74
C GLU A 3 -7.56 -13.18 12.28
N ARG A 4 -8.63 -13.41 11.51
CA ARG A 4 -8.55 -13.84 10.11
C ARG A 4 -7.67 -12.96 9.22
N TYR A 5 -7.54 -11.68 9.52
CA TYR A 5 -6.80 -10.68 8.75
C TYR A 5 -5.56 -10.16 9.47
N THR A 6 -5.25 -10.74 10.63
CA THR A 6 -4.11 -10.36 11.45
C THR A 6 -2.97 -11.37 11.25
N LEU A 7 -1.89 -10.93 10.63
CA LEU A 7 -0.68 -11.74 10.57
C LEU A 7 0.08 -11.63 11.90
N PRO A 8 0.68 -12.72 12.39
CA PRO A 8 1.25 -12.76 13.75
C PRO A 8 2.23 -11.62 14.04
N GLU A 9 3.15 -11.35 13.13
CA GLU A 9 4.21 -10.35 13.28
C GLU A 9 3.66 -8.92 13.41
N MET A 10 2.60 -8.58 12.70
CA MET A 10 1.93 -7.28 12.82
C MET A 10 0.99 -7.27 14.02
N GLY A 11 0.30 -8.37 14.28
CA GLY A 11 -0.59 -8.50 15.43
C GLY A 11 0.14 -8.31 16.76
N GLU A 12 1.36 -8.81 16.88
CA GLU A 12 2.20 -8.67 18.07
C GLU A 12 2.43 -7.20 18.46
N ILE A 13 2.74 -6.33 17.48
CA ILE A 13 2.98 -4.89 17.71
C ILE A 13 1.78 -4.18 18.35
N TRP A 14 0.56 -4.69 18.09
CA TRP A 14 -0.68 -4.09 18.56
C TRP A 14 -1.32 -4.83 19.72
N THR A 15 -0.56 -5.70 20.42
CA THR A 15 -0.97 -6.29 21.69
C THR A 15 -0.82 -5.30 22.85
N ASP A 16 -1.58 -5.48 23.93
CA ASP A 16 -1.40 -4.70 25.16
C ASP A 16 -0.01 -4.93 25.77
N THR A 17 0.52 -6.14 25.70
CA THR A 17 1.87 -6.45 26.16
C THR A 17 2.93 -5.65 25.41
N TYR A 18 2.88 -5.58 24.08
CA TYR A 18 3.82 -4.79 23.30
C TYR A 18 3.68 -3.29 23.56
N LYS A 19 2.46 -2.79 23.66
CA LYS A 19 2.17 -1.39 24.03
C LYS A 19 2.80 -1.03 25.37
N LEU A 20 2.52 -1.81 26.43
CA LEU A 20 3.06 -1.56 27.77
C LEU A 20 4.59 -1.70 27.81
N LYS A 21 5.13 -2.62 27.01
CA LYS A 21 6.58 -2.73 26.83
C LYS A 21 7.19 -1.45 26.24
N THR A 22 6.58 -0.88 25.20
CA THR A 22 7.07 0.38 24.62
C THR A 22 6.95 1.55 25.59
N TRP A 23 5.91 1.58 26.46
CA TRP A 23 5.84 2.56 27.54
C TRP A 23 6.99 2.41 28.51
N LEU A 24 7.31 1.19 28.93
CA LEU A 24 8.45 0.91 29.81
C LEU A 24 9.77 1.30 29.15
N ASP A 25 9.95 1.01 27.86
CA ASP A 25 11.15 1.37 27.11
C ASP A 25 11.35 2.91 27.09
N VAL A 26 10.28 3.68 26.93
CA VAL A 26 10.33 5.16 27.01
C VAL A 26 10.70 5.63 28.41
N GLU A 27 10.06 5.11 29.47
CA GLU A 27 10.36 5.50 30.87
C GLU A 27 11.80 5.19 31.25
N ILE A 28 12.31 4.02 30.87
CA ILE A 28 13.72 3.64 31.10
C ILE A 28 14.68 4.58 30.35
N ALA A 29 14.39 4.88 29.09
CA ALA A 29 15.22 5.78 28.29
C ALA A 29 15.25 7.21 28.87
N VAL A 30 14.15 7.69 29.44
CA VAL A 30 14.10 8.97 30.15
C VAL A 30 14.94 8.92 31.43
N CYS A 31 14.82 7.88 32.24
CA CYS A 31 15.63 7.70 33.44
C CYS A 31 17.13 7.66 33.09
N GLU A 32 17.53 6.95 32.05
CA GLU A 32 18.90 6.92 31.56
C GLU A 32 19.39 8.32 31.14
N ALA A 33 18.59 9.06 30.38
CA ALA A 33 18.94 10.42 29.97
C ALA A 33 19.05 11.37 31.15
N GLN A 34 18.18 11.26 32.14
CA GLN A 34 18.26 12.06 33.39
C GLN A 34 19.49 11.72 34.22
N ALA A 35 19.91 10.45 34.29
CA ALA A 35 21.11 10.06 35.01
C ALA A 35 22.37 10.56 34.29
N GLU A 36 22.44 10.46 32.98
CA GLU A 36 23.55 11.00 32.18
C GLU A 36 23.74 12.51 32.38
N LEU A 37 22.65 13.24 32.64
CA LEU A 37 22.68 14.68 32.93
C LEU A 37 22.80 14.99 34.43
N GLY A 38 22.88 13.96 35.31
CA GLY A 38 23.08 14.11 36.74
C GLY A 38 21.82 14.53 37.52
N TYR A 39 20.63 14.43 36.94
CA TYR A 39 19.36 14.75 37.61
C TYR A 39 18.89 13.64 38.56
N ILE A 40 19.24 12.38 38.28
CA ILE A 40 18.97 11.23 39.14
C ILE A 40 20.24 10.38 39.31
N PRO A 41 20.34 9.59 40.41
CA PRO A 41 21.51 8.73 40.60
C PRO A 41 21.57 7.59 39.58
N GLN A 42 22.74 7.29 39.03
CA GLN A 42 22.97 6.14 38.15
C GLN A 42 22.53 4.82 38.80
N THR A 43 22.79 4.67 40.11
CA THR A 43 22.39 3.48 40.90
C THR A 43 20.87 3.24 40.86
N ALA A 44 20.06 4.30 40.80
CA ALA A 44 18.61 4.16 40.67
C ALA A 44 18.22 3.65 39.27
N VAL A 45 18.91 4.10 38.21
CA VAL A 45 18.66 3.58 36.84
C VAL A 45 19.08 2.12 36.75
N ASP A 46 20.19 1.72 37.33
CA ASP A 46 20.64 0.33 37.34
C ASP A 46 19.61 -0.57 38.05
N GLU A 47 19.04 -0.09 39.18
CA GLU A 47 17.99 -0.80 39.91
C GLU A 47 16.68 -0.87 39.08
N ILE A 48 16.26 0.24 38.46
CA ILE A 48 15.07 0.27 37.58
C ILE A 48 15.24 -0.74 36.46
N LYS A 49 16.36 -0.70 35.73
CA LYS A 49 16.61 -1.63 34.60
C LYS A 49 16.66 -3.10 35.04
N ALA A 50 17.12 -3.39 36.22
CA ALA A 50 17.21 -4.74 36.73
C ALA A 50 15.86 -5.32 37.19
N LYS A 51 14.94 -4.46 37.66
CA LYS A 51 13.71 -4.88 38.34
C LYS A 51 12.44 -4.51 37.60
N ALA A 52 12.46 -3.46 36.77
CA ALA A 52 11.25 -2.97 36.12
C ALA A 52 10.58 -4.07 35.27
N ASN A 53 9.35 -4.30 35.54
CA ASN A 53 8.48 -5.27 34.86
C ASN A 53 7.04 -4.81 35.00
N PHE A 54 6.14 -5.45 34.25
CA PHE A 54 4.71 -5.19 34.32
C PHE A 54 3.93 -6.47 34.07
N ASP A 55 2.71 -6.52 34.59
CA ASP A 55 1.70 -7.54 34.29
C ASP A 55 0.47 -6.85 33.69
N PRO A 56 0.14 -7.09 32.40
CA PRO A 56 -1.00 -6.47 31.75
C PRO A 56 -2.33 -6.67 32.49
N GLN A 57 -2.54 -7.83 33.11
CA GLN A 57 -3.75 -8.12 33.87
C GLN A 57 -3.80 -7.27 35.13
N ARG A 58 -2.66 -7.16 35.84
CA ARG A 58 -2.56 -6.31 37.04
C ARG A 58 -2.76 -4.84 36.72
N VAL A 59 -2.24 -4.35 35.58
CA VAL A 59 -2.48 -2.98 35.10
C VAL A 59 -3.98 -2.73 34.90
N LEU A 60 -4.71 -3.64 34.27
CA LEU A 60 -6.17 -3.52 34.09
C LEU A 60 -6.94 -3.51 35.42
N GLU A 61 -6.52 -4.32 36.41
CA GLU A 61 -7.13 -4.31 37.76
C GLU A 61 -6.94 -2.94 38.42
N ILE A 62 -5.75 -2.39 38.40
CA ILE A 62 -5.46 -1.07 38.97
C ILE A 62 -6.21 0.02 38.22
N GLU A 63 -6.26 -0.05 36.87
CA GLU A 63 -6.97 0.92 36.03
C GLU A 63 -8.49 0.95 36.35
N ALA A 64 -9.08 -0.20 36.67
CA ALA A 64 -10.50 -0.27 37.05
C ALA A 64 -10.79 0.56 38.30
N GLU A 65 -9.83 0.75 39.19
CA GLU A 65 -9.94 1.58 40.39
C GLU A 65 -9.59 3.04 40.12
N VAL A 66 -8.39 3.30 39.54
CA VAL A 66 -7.85 4.67 39.42
C VAL A 66 -8.36 5.41 38.18
N ARG A 67 -8.98 4.71 37.21
CA ARG A 67 -9.56 5.26 35.99
C ARG A 67 -8.55 6.04 35.11
N HIS A 68 -7.28 5.64 35.14
CA HIS A 68 -6.21 6.26 34.37
C HIS A 68 -5.14 5.21 34.00
N ASP A 69 -4.98 4.96 32.71
CA ASP A 69 -4.13 3.90 32.17
C ASP A 69 -2.64 4.07 32.52
N VAL A 70 -2.08 5.27 32.31
CA VAL A 70 -0.65 5.52 32.62
C VAL A 70 -0.37 5.44 34.13
N ILE A 71 -1.26 5.97 34.97
CA ILE A 71 -1.10 5.83 36.43
C ILE A 71 -1.16 4.37 36.84
N ALA A 72 -2.09 3.59 36.27
CA ALA A 72 -2.18 2.16 36.57
C ALA A 72 -0.90 1.42 36.16
N PHE A 73 -0.38 1.69 34.98
CA PHE A 73 0.90 1.13 34.51
C PHE A 73 2.05 1.48 35.46
N LEU A 74 2.23 2.75 35.80
CA LEU A 74 3.32 3.22 36.69
C LEU A 74 3.18 2.60 38.08
N THR A 75 1.98 2.47 38.61
CA THR A 75 1.72 1.81 39.90
C THR A 75 2.17 0.36 39.86
N ASN A 76 1.81 -0.38 38.79
CA ASN A 76 2.25 -1.77 38.64
C ASN A 76 3.77 -1.89 38.47
N VAL A 77 4.42 -1.03 37.67
CA VAL A 77 5.88 -1.03 37.55
C VAL A 77 6.55 -0.79 38.92
N ASN A 78 6.01 0.12 39.73
CA ASN A 78 6.52 0.41 41.07
C ASN A 78 6.37 -0.77 42.04
N GLU A 79 5.39 -1.68 41.86
CA GLU A 79 5.28 -2.92 42.64
C GLU A 79 6.53 -3.81 42.46
N TYR A 80 7.26 -3.73 41.32
CA TYR A 80 8.48 -4.47 41.04
C TYR A 80 9.74 -3.71 41.45
N VAL A 81 9.78 -2.39 41.17
CA VAL A 81 11.03 -1.58 41.35
C VAL A 81 11.23 -1.17 42.78
N GLY A 82 10.20 -0.82 43.55
CA GLY A 82 10.33 -0.34 44.92
C GLY A 82 10.80 1.12 45.00
N ASP A 83 11.71 1.44 45.92
CA ASP A 83 12.11 2.82 46.26
C ASP A 83 12.69 3.63 45.08
N ALA A 84 13.36 2.99 44.16
CA ALA A 84 13.87 3.63 42.94
C ALA A 84 12.78 4.08 41.99
N GLY A 85 11.56 3.52 42.13
CA GLY A 85 10.39 3.89 41.33
C GLY A 85 9.98 5.36 41.40
N ARG A 86 10.39 6.09 42.47
CA ARG A 86 10.19 7.55 42.61
C ARG A 86 10.84 8.38 41.49
N TYR A 87 11.76 7.82 40.73
CA TYR A 87 12.44 8.47 39.61
C TYR A 87 11.78 8.18 38.26
N ILE A 88 10.91 7.17 38.19
CA ILE A 88 10.14 6.88 37.02
C ILE A 88 9.10 7.96 36.83
N HIS A 89 8.86 8.43 35.59
CA HIS A 89 7.91 9.50 35.25
C HIS A 89 8.24 10.89 35.85
N LEU A 90 9.48 11.10 36.33
CA LEU A 90 9.87 12.35 36.96
C LEU A 90 9.89 13.51 35.95
N GLY A 91 9.00 14.48 36.14
CA GLY A 91 8.85 15.67 35.28
C GLY A 91 8.03 15.45 34.02
N LEU A 92 7.55 14.24 33.76
CA LEU A 92 6.78 13.86 32.59
C LEU A 92 5.26 14.16 32.74
N THR A 93 4.59 14.14 31.59
CA THR A 93 3.14 13.95 31.49
C THR A 93 2.84 12.65 30.75
N SER A 94 1.65 12.10 30.91
CA SER A 94 1.24 10.84 30.26
C SER A 94 1.53 10.82 28.78
N SER A 95 1.30 11.93 28.07
CA SER A 95 1.51 11.99 26.61
C SER A 95 2.98 12.00 26.19
N ASP A 96 3.92 12.33 27.07
CA ASP A 96 5.35 12.14 26.80
C ASP A 96 5.66 10.65 26.56
N VAL A 97 5.02 9.78 27.33
CA VAL A 97 5.14 8.32 27.20
C VAL A 97 4.27 7.79 26.07
N LEU A 98 2.98 8.18 26.04
CA LEU A 98 2.00 7.64 25.11
C LEU A 98 2.36 7.94 23.65
N ASP A 99 2.67 9.19 23.33
CA ASP A 99 2.96 9.59 21.95
C ASP A 99 4.32 9.08 21.47
N THR A 100 5.33 9.11 22.34
CA THR A 100 6.66 8.57 21.99
C THR A 100 6.61 7.04 21.81
N ALA A 101 5.88 6.32 22.63
CA ALA A 101 5.67 4.88 22.47
C ALA A 101 4.83 4.56 21.24
N LEU A 102 3.80 5.35 20.93
CA LEU A 102 3.01 5.21 19.70
C LEU A 102 3.88 5.40 18.47
N ALA A 103 4.80 6.36 18.47
CA ALA A 103 5.78 6.53 17.38
C ALA A 103 6.62 5.26 17.18
N LEU A 104 7.08 4.61 18.25
CA LEU A 104 7.81 3.32 18.16
C LEU A 104 6.94 2.22 17.53
N GLN A 105 5.67 2.09 17.92
CA GLN A 105 4.76 1.11 17.33
C GLN A 105 4.47 1.38 15.85
N LEU A 106 4.29 2.65 15.47
CA LEU A 106 4.07 3.04 14.08
C LEU A 106 5.29 2.82 13.20
N VAL A 107 6.50 3.12 13.72
CA VAL A 107 7.76 2.84 13.02
C VAL A 107 7.96 1.33 12.83
N ALA A 108 7.72 0.52 13.87
CA ALA A 108 7.80 -0.94 13.78
C ALA A 108 6.80 -1.49 12.75
N SER A 109 5.56 -1.02 12.78
CA SER A 109 4.53 -1.40 11.80
C SER A 109 4.91 -1.02 10.37
N LEU A 110 5.43 0.20 10.18
CA LEU A 110 5.84 0.69 8.87
C LEU A 110 7.04 -0.08 8.30
N ASN A 111 7.97 -0.52 9.14
CA ASN A 111 9.08 -1.38 8.72
C ASN A 111 8.56 -2.70 8.15
N LEU A 112 7.63 -3.39 8.82
CA LEU A 112 7.00 -4.61 8.31
C LEU A 112 6.23 -4.37 7.00
N ILE A 113 5.55 -3.23 6.88
CA ILE A 113 4.84 -2.84 5.66
C ILE A 113 5.84 -2.63 4.50
N LEU A 114 6.95 -1.95 4.74
CA LEU A 114 8.00 -1.72 3.74
C LEU A 114 8.66 -3.02 3.27
N GLU A 115 8.91 -3.97 4.18
CA GLU A 115 9.40 -5.31 3.83
C GLU A 115 8.44 -6.05 2.90
N ARG A 116 7.14 -6.06 3.22
CA ARG A 116 6.11 -6.67 2.37
C ARG A 116 5.92 -5.95 1.04
N LEU A 117 6.10 -4.63 1.03
CA LEU A 117 6.04 -3.84 -0.20
C LEU A 117 7.21 -4.18 -1.14
N GLU A 118 8.40 -4.43 -0.59
CA GLU A 118 9.54 -4.88 -1.39
C GLU A 118 9.28 -6.27 -1.97
N ASP A 119 8.65 -7.19 -1.23
CA ASP A 119 8.21 -8.48 -1.77
C ASP A 119 7.29 -8.32 -2.99
N LEU A 120 6.39 -7.34 -2.97
CA LEU A 120 5.51 -7.02 -4.10
C LEU A 120 6.30 -6.41 -5.28
N VAL A 121 7.27 -5.54 -5.00
CA VAL A 121 8.18 -4.97 -6.03
C VAL A 121 8.89 -6.11 -6.77
N GLN A 122 9.47 -7.07 -6.04
CA GLN A 122 10.18 -8.19 -6.66
C GLN A 122 9.24 -9.10 -7.45
N ALA A 123 8.04 -9.36 -6.95
CA ALA A 123 7.04 -10.14 -7.67
C ALA A 123 6.62 -9.47 -8.99
N LEU A 124 6.40 -8.16 -8.98
CA LEU A 124 6.03 -7.39 -10.17
C LEU A 124 7.20 -7.30 -11.17
N ARG A 125 8.44 -7.13 -10.70
CA ARG A 125 9.64 -7.17 -11.56
C ARG A 125 9.74 -8.50 -12.31
N TYR A 126 9.63 -9.59 -11.58
CA TYR A 126 9.70 -10.93 -12.16
C TYR A 126 8.60 -11.15 -13.21
N GLN A 127 7.36 -10.88 -12.86
CA GLN A 127 6.22 -11.10 -13.76
C GLN A 127 6.23 -10.14 -14.97
N ALA A 128 6.70 -8.91 -14.80
CA ALA A 128 6.83 -7.97 -15.90
C ALA A 128 7.88 -8.45 -16.92
N GLN A 129 8.99 -9.03 -16.47
CA GLN A 129 10.01 -9.62 -17.34
C GLN A 129 9.54 -10.91 -17.99
N GLU A 130 8.93 -11.82 -17.24
CA GLU A 130 8.42 -13.11 -17.74
C GLU A 130 7.41 -12.89 -18.89
N HIS A 131 6.53 -11.89 -18.72
CA HIS A 131 5.49 -11.59 -19.70
C HIS A 131 5.83 -10.40 -20.61
N ARG A 132 7.12 -10.05 -20.74
CA ARG A 132 7.59 -8.93 -21.57
C ARG A 132 7.07 -9.00 -23.01
N ASN A 133 7.01 -10.21 -23.56
CA ASN A 133 6.61 -10.49 -24.94
C ASN A 133 5.21 -11.14 -25.06
N THR A 134 4.47 -11.26 -23.97
CA THR A 134 3.09 -11.81 -23.97
C THR A 134 2.13 -10.75 -24.49
N VAL A 135 1.85 -10.77 -25.79
CA VAL A 135 1.00 -9.78 -26.45
C VAL A 135 -0.45 -9.93 -26.05
N MET A 136 -1.10 -8.81 -25.76
CA MET A 136 -2.53 -8.70 -25.48
C MET A 136 -3.12 -7.41 -26.04
N VAL A 137 -4.43 -7.31 -26.07
CA VAL A 137 -5.09 -6.05 -26.45
C VAL A 137 -5.12 -5.09 -25.26
N GLY A 138 -4.68 -3.85 -25.47
CA GLY A 138 -4.94 -2.75 -24.56
C GLY A 138 -6.39 -2.32 -24.64
N ARG A 139 -6.99 -1.93 -23.52
CA ARG A 139 -8.37 -1.47 -23.44
C ARG A 139 -8.46 -0.09 -22.83
N SER A 140 -9.20 0.80 -23.47
CA SER A 140 -9.64 2.07 -22.92
C SER A 140 -11.17 2.12 -22.95
N HIS A 141 -11.80 2.66 -21.90
CA HIS A 141 -13.27 2.65 -21.76
C HIS A 141 -13.91 1.24 -21.80
N GLY A 142 -13.13 0.18 -21.54
CA GLY A 142 -13.56 -1.21 -21.70
C GLY A 142 -13.55 -1.73 -23.14
N ILE A 143 -13.18 -0.89 -24.12
CA ILE A 143 -13.15 -1.21 -25.56
C ILE A 143 -11.72 -1.55 -25.98
N HIS A 144 -11.58 -2.46 -26.96
CA HIS A 144 -10.30 -2.82 -27.53
C HIS A 144 -9.66 -1.60 -28.20
N ALA A 145 -8.41 -1.32 -27.84
CA ALA A 145 -7.57 -0.26 -28.40
C ALA A 145 -6.41 -0.90 -29.19
N GLU A 146 -5.18 -0.56 -28.90
CA GLU A 146 -3.99 -1.04 -29.58
C GLU A 146 -3.32 -2.21 -28.85
N PRO A 147 -2.45 -2.99 -29.54
CA PRO A 147 -1.66 -4.02 -28.88
C PRO A 147 -0.73 -3.47 -27.79
N ILE A 148 -0.67 -4.18 -26.69
CA ILE A 148 0.30 -4.01 -25.61
C ILE A 148 0.88 -5.39 -25.23
N THR A 149 1.74 -5.45 -24.20
CA THR A 149 2.09 -6.72 -23.58
C THR A 149 1.56 -6.80 -22.13
N PHE A 150 1.34 -8.01 -21.64
CA PHE A 150 0.97 -8.21 -20.25
C PHE A 150 2.09 -7.74 -19.31
N GLY A 151 3.34 -7.97 -19.69
CA GLY A 151 4.50 -7.43 -18.96
C GLY A 151 4.51 -5.90 -18.88
N PHE A 152 4.12 -5.20 -19.95
CA PHE A 152 3.99 -3.73 -19.92
C PHE A 152 2.89 -3.27 -18.94
N LYS A 153 1.76 -3.96 -18.88
CA LYS A 153 0.72 -3.70 -17.88
C LYS A 153 1.27 -3.82 -16.45
N LEU A 154 2.03 -4.88 -16.16
CA LEU A 154 2.65 -5.11 -14.87
C LEU A 154 3.79 -4.12 -14.57
N ALA A 155 4.54 -3.69 -15.58
CA ALA A 155 5.53 -2.61 -15.45
C ALA A 155 4.89 -1.29 -15.00
N GLY A 156 3.68 -0.99 -15.48
CA GLY A 156 2.90 0.15 -15.00
C GLY A 156 2.52 0.04 -13.51
N TRP A 157 2.18 -1.17 -13.04
CA TRP A 157 1.91 -1.42 -11.62
C TRP A 157 3.18 -1.30 -10.77
N LEU A 158 4.30 -1.84 -11.27
CA LEU A 158 5.60 -1.69 -10.62
C LEU A 158 5.97 -0.22 -10.42
N ALA A 159 5.82 0.62 -11.45
CA ALA A 159 6.10 2.06 -11.36
C ALA A 159 5.25 2.75 -10.28
N GLU A 160 4.00 2.34 -10.10
CA GLU A 160 3.11 2.86 -9.07
C GLU A 160 3.51 2.39 -7.66
N VAL A 161 3.88 1.12 -7.51
CA VAL A 161 4.36 0.55 -6.25
C VAL A 161 5.68 1.20 -5.81
N LEU A 162 6.60 1.46 -6.74
CA LEU A 162 7.85 2.17 -6.44
C LEU A 162 7.58 3.58 -5.91
N ARG A 163 6.64 4.33 -6.49
CA ARG A 163 6.24 5.64 -5.95
C ARG A 163 5.61 5.56 -4.56
N ASN A 164 4.83 4.50 -4.28
CA ASN A 164 4.29 4.28 -2.95
C ASN A 164 5.40 3.95 -1.95
N ARG A 165 6.38 3.12 -2.34
CA ARG A 165 7.56 2.83 -1.51
C ARG A 165 8.30 4.11 -1.11
N ASP A 166 8.58 4.98 -2.08
CA ASP A 166 9.32 6.22 -1.81
C ASP A 166 8.54 7.15 -0.85
N ARG A 167 7.21 7.21 -0.97
CA ARG A 167 6.34 7.93 -0.02
C ARG A 167 6.42 7.34 1.37
N LEU A 168 6.36 6.01 1.52
CA LEU A 168 6.42 5.36 2.82
C LEU A 168 7.81 5.47 3.47
N VAL A 169 8.88 5.49 2.69
CA VAL A 169 10.24 5.78 3.20
C VAL A 169 10.30 7.22 3.76
N THR A 170 9.72 8.19 3.07
CA THR A 170 9.62 9.58 3.56
C THR A 170 8.74 9.65 4.80
N LEU A 171 7.59 9.00 4.80
CA LEU A 171 6.66 8.93 5.93
C LEU A 171 7.31 8.37 7.19
N ARG A 172 8.21 7.40 7.05
CA ARG A 172 8.96 6.85 8.18
C ARG A 172 9.72 7.94 8.94
N ASN A 173 10.32 8.91 8.25
CA ASN A 173 10.99 10.02 8.88
C ASN A 173 9.99 10.98 9.55
N THR A 174 8.84 11.23 8.92
CA THR A 174 7.76 12.08 9.46
C THR A 174 7.21 11.55 10.79
N ILE A 175 7.05 10.21 10.91
CA ILE A 175 6.47 9.59 12.11
C ILE A 175 7.51 9.21 13.17
N SER A 176 8.81 9.22 12.84
CA SER A 176 9.89 8.86 13.78
C SER A 176 10.24 10.02 14.71
N VAL A 177 9.26 10.54 15.42
CA VAL A 177 9.43 11.65 16.36
C VAL A 177 8.92 11.27 17.75
N GLY A 178 9.67 11.70 18.78
CA GLY A 178 9.29 11.57 20.18
C GLY A 178 9.10 12.94 20.81
N LYS A 179 8.45 12.96 21.96
CA LYS A 179 8.16 14.16 22.74
C LYS A 179 8.38 13.86 24.22
N ILE A 180 9.25 14.62 24.89
CA ILE A 180 9.49 14.60 26.34
C ILE A 180 9.55 16.07 26.80
N SER A 181 8.46 16.80 26.63
CA SER A 181 8.40 18.26 26.81
C SER A 181 7.41 18.71 27.89
N GLY A 182 6.78 17.76 28.60
CA GLY A 182 5.88 18.03 29.72
C GLY A 182 4.45 18.38 29.30
N ALA A 183 3.70 18.87 30.27
CA ALA A 183 2.23 18.96 30.22
C ALA A 183 1.64 19.82 29.07
N VAL A 184 2.40 20.81 28.57
CA VAL A 184 1.97 21.70 27.48
C VAL A 184 3.09 22.02 26.48
N GLY A 185 4.18 21.22 26.51
CA GLY A 185 5.29 21.35 25.54
C GLY A 185 6.34 22.41 25.87
N THR A 186 6.32 23.00 27.07
CA THR A 186 7.20 24.15 27.43
C THR A 186 8.43 23.75 28.20
N TYR A 187 8.66 22.50 28.48
CA TYR A 187 9.77 21.96 29.28
C TYR A 187 9.87 22.53 30.70
N ALA A 188 8.72 22.92 31.30
CA ALA A 188 8.69 23.60 32.58
C ALA A 188 9.35 22.81 33.72
N ASN A 189 9.30 21.47 33.68
CA ASN A 189 9.80 20.58 34.70
C ASN A 189 10.82 19.56 34.22
N ILE A 190 11.33 19.69 33.00
CA ILE A 190 12.29 18.77 32.39
C ILE A 190 13.23 19.53 31.46
N ASP A 191 14.50 19.18 31.44
CA ASP A 191 15.48 19.81 30.54
C ASP A 191 15.28 19.29 29.10
N PRO A 192 15.25 20.17 28.07
CA PRO A 192 15.19 19.75 26.65
C PRO A 192 16.29 18.76 26.25
N LYS A 193 17.42 18.73 26.93
CA LYS A 193 18.48 17.74 26.70
C LYS A 193 18.05 16.33 27.06
N VAL A 194 17.15 16.17 28.03
CA VAL A 194 16.57 14.85 28.37
C VAL A 194 15.78 14.31 27.18
N GLU A 195 14.95 15.15 26.53
CA GLU A 195 14.24 14.76 25.32
C GLU A 195 15.19 14.34 24.19
N ALA A 196 16.21 15.15 23.92
CA ALA A 196 17.17 14.87 22.84
C ALA A 196 17.88 13.51 23.06
N LEU A 197 18.34 13.24 24.28
CA LEU A 197 19.00 11.98 24.62
C LEU A 197 18.02 10.80 24.60
N THR A 198 16.80 10.98 25.13
CA THR A 198 15.76 9.95 25.12
C THR A 198 15.41 9.56 23.68
N CYS A 199 15.14 10.55 22.82
CA CYS A 199 14.85 10.28 21.41
C CYS A 199 16.01 9.58 20.71
N GLN A 200 17.26 10.02 20.96
CA GLN A 200 18.44 9.35 20.41
C GLN A 200 18.53 7.87 20.80
N LYS A 201 18.30 7.56 22.09
CA LYS A 201 18.30 6.17 22.60
C LYS A 201 17.22 5.30 21.96
N LEU A 202 16.06 5.89 21.67
CA LEU A 202 14.92 5.22 21.06
C LEU A 202 14.95 5.19 19.52
N GLY A 203 15.96 5.82 18.89
CA GLY A 203 16.04 5.92 17.43
C GLY A 203 15.01 6.87 16.81
N LEU A 204 14.53 7.83 17.60
CA LEU A 204 13.60 8.88 17.20
C LEU A 204 14.30 10.25 17.10
N GLN A 205 13.58 11.24 16.57
CA GLN A 205 13.98 12.63 16.63
C GLN A 205 13.05 13.39 17.59
N PRO A 206 13.51 14.41 18.33
CA PRO A 206 12.64 15.29 19.08
C PRO A 206 11.65 15.99 18.14
N ASP A 207 10.38 16.12 18.54
CA ASP A 207 9.44 16.97 17.83
C ASP A 207 9.86 18.44 17.95
N ALA A 208 9.84 19.16 16.84
CA ALA A 208 10.34 20.55 16.79
C ALA A 208 9.52 21.52 17.67
N ALA A 209 8.23 21.27 17.80
CA ALA A 209 7.31 22.06 18.63
C ALA A 209 6.04 21.26 18.91
N SER A 210 6.02 20.60 20.04
CA SER A 210 4.83 19.90 20.54
C SER A 210 4.00 20.79 21.48
N THR A 211 2.76 20.38 21.70
CA THR A 211 1.90 20.84 22.80
C THR A 211 1.95 19.84 23.95
N GLN A 212 0.81 19.44 24.53
CA GLN A 212 0.79 18.23 25.37
C GLN A 212 1.02 16.96 24.54
N VAL A 213 0.74 17.03 23.23
CA VAL A 213 0.85 15.91 22.28
C VAL A 213 1.69 16.31 21.06
N ILE A 214 2.17 15.32 20.34
CA ILE A 214 2.69 15.48 18.98
C ILE A 214 1.53 15.86 18.06
N SER A 215 1.75 16.75 17.09
CA SER A 215 0.69 17.17 16.16
C SER A 215 0.14 16.00 15.34
N ARG A 216 -1.19 15.91 15.25
CA ARG A 216 -1.90 14.78 14.64
C ARG A 216 -1.90 14.79 13.10
N ASP A 217 -1.41 15.86 12.48
CA ASP A 217 -1.18 15.88 11.03
C ASP A 217 -0.24 14.75 10.57
N ARG A 218 0.79 14.40 11.38
CA ARG A 218 1.69 13.26 11.13
C ARG A 218 0.94 11.92 11.10
N HIS A 219 0.02 11.72 12.04
CA HIS A 219 -0.81 10.51 12.11
C HIS A 219 -1.84 10.47 10.98
N ALA A 220 -2.39 11.63 10.62
CA ALA A 220 -3.28 11.76 9.46
C ALA A 220 -2.53 11.45 8.16
N GLU A 221 -1.32 11.97 7.96
CA GLU A 221 -0.47 11.62 6.82
C GLU A 221 -0.19 10.12 6.78
N PHE A 222 0.14 9.49 7.92
CA PHE A 222 0.38 8.06 8.01
C PHE A 222 -0.81 7.25 7.47
N VAL A 223 -2.01 7.52 7.93
CA VAL A 223 -3.23 6.82 7.48
C VAL A 223 -3.52 7.10 6.01
N GLN A 224 -3.34 8.33 5.53
CA GLN A 224 -3.57 8.71 4.13
C GLN A 224 -2.60 8.01 3.17
N GLN A 225 -1.33 7.89 3.51
CA GLN A 225 -0.35 7.20 2.67
C GLN A 225 -0.64 5.69 2.59
N LEU A 226 -1.07 5.07 3.69
CA LEU A 226 -1.51 3.67 3.66
C LEU A 226 -2.82 3.50 2.88
N ALA A 227 -3.74 4.46 2.94
CA ALA A 227 -4.96 4.45 2.13
C ALA A 227 -4.66 4.60 0.63
N LEU A 228 -3.67 5.41 0.27
CA LEU A 228 -3.21 5.54 -1.12
C LEU A 228 -2.59 4.24 -1.65
N LEU A 229 -1.76 3.57 -0.84
CA LEU A 229 -1.24 2.24 -1.16
C LEU A 229 -2.36 1.21 -1.32
N ALA A 230 -3.34 1.20 -0.40
CA ALA A 230 -4.50 0.32 -0.49
C ALA A 230 -5.33 0.57 -1.77
N ALA A 231 -5.47 1.82 -2.20
CA ALA A 231 -6.13 2.18 -3.45
C ALA A 231 -5.37 1.67 -4.70
N SER A 232 -4.02 1.68 -4.66
CA SER A 232 -3.20 1.06 -5.71
C SER A 232 -3.43 -0.46 -5.77
N ILE A 233 -3.43 -1.14 -4.63
CA ILE A 233 -3.70 -2.58 -4.54
C ILE A 233 -5.12 -2.90 -5.05
N GLU A 234 -6.11 -2.07 -4.70
CA GLU A 234 -7.48 -2.22 -5.21
C GLU A 234 -7.53 -2.10 -6.74
N ARG A 235 -6.83 -1.12 -7.33
CA ARG A 235 -6.75 -0.96 -8.78
C ARG A 235 -6.21 -2.22 -9.47
N PHE A 236 -5.17 -2.83 -8.92
CA PHE A 236 -4.61 -4.09 -9.46
C PHE A 236 -5.60 -5.24 -9.31
N ALA A 237 -6.24 -5.35 -8.17
CA ALA A 237 -7.26 -6.38 -7.90
C ALA A 237 -8.47 -6.24 -8.83
N VAL A 238 -8.93 -5.01 -9.09
CA VAL A 238 -10.03 -4.73 -10.04
C VAL A 238 -9.64 -5.14 -11.46
N GLU A 239 -8.43 -4.84 -11.90
CA GLU A 239 -7.95 -5.24 -13.22
C GLU A 239 -7.88 -6.77 -13.35
N ILE A 240 -7.34 -7.49 -12.36
CA ILE A 240 -7.31 -8.96 -12.36
C ILE A 240 -8.73 -9.52 -12.47
N ARG A 241 -9.69 -8.99 -11.70
CA ARG A 241 -11.09 -9.39 -11.79
C ARG A 241 -11.69 -9.18 -13.18
N ASN A 242 -11.36 -8.07 -13.82
CA ASN A 242 -11.80 -7.78 -15.19
C ASN A 242 -11.20 -8.77 -16.20
N LEU A 243 -9.92 -9.11 -16.07
CA LEU A 243 -9.24 -10.05 -16.96
C LEU A 243 -9.69 -11.50 -16.72
N GLN A 244 -10.23 -11.84 -15.55
CA GLN A 244 -10.74 -13.17 -15.19
C GLN A 244 -12.19 -13.39 -15.62
N ARG A 245 -12.92 -12.36 -16.04
CA ARG A 245 -14.32 -12.54 -16.51
C ARG A 245 -14.38 -13.61 -17.59
N THR A 246 -15.45 -14.41 -17.59
CA THR A 246 -15.66 -15.52 -18.53
C THR A 246 -15.49 -15.09 -19.99
N ASP A 247 -15.98 -13.88 -20.34
CA ASP A 247 -15.91 -13.34 -21.70
C ASP A 247 -14.50 -12.90 -22.12
N VAL A 248 -13.61 -12.64 -21.17
CA VAL A 248 -12.22 -12.16 -21.36
C VAL A 248 -11.23 -13.30 -21.16
N LEU A 249 -11.19 -13.86 -19.97
CA LEU A 249 -10.37 -15.00 -19.52
C LEU A 249 -8.91 -14.95 -20.01
N GLU A 250 -8.26 -13.80 -19.80
CA GLU A 250 -6.86 -13.58 -20.14
C GLU A 250 -5.91 -13.90 -18.98
N VAL A 251 -6.44 -13.77 -17.74
CA VAL A 251 -5.74 -14.06 -16.49
C VAL A 251 -6.72 -14.71 -15.51
N GLU A 252 -6.22 -15.52 -14.59
CA GLU A 252 -7.03 -16.13 -13.52
C GLU A 252 -6.24 -16.20 -12.22
N GLU A 253 -6.92 -16.03 -11.06
CA GLU A 253 -6.33 -16.33 -9.75
C GLU A 253 -5.99 -17.83 -9.66
N TYR A 254 -4.83 -18.13 -9.08
CA TYR A 254 -4.46 -19.52 -8.82
C TYR A 254 -5.49 -20.20 -7.91
N PHE A 255 -5.97 -21.32 -8.37
CA PHE A 255 -6.93 -22.15 -7.67
C PHE A 255 -6.25 -23.40 -7.12
N SER A 256 -6.12 -23.50 -5.80
CA SER A 256 -5.39 -24.61 -5.17
C SER A 256 -6.13 -25.95 -5.27
N LYS A 257 -5.36 -27.03 -5.32
CA LYS A 257 -5.93 -28.38 -5.32
C LYS A 257 -6.82 -28.58 -4.09
N GLY A 258 -8.07 -28.94 -4.31
CA GLY A 258 -9.07 -29.13 -3.24
C GLY A 258 -9.84 -27.88 -2.83
N GLN A 259 -9.51 -26.71 -3.34
CA GLN A 259 -10.29 -25.50 -3.13
C GLN A 259 -11.68 -25.63 -3.75
N LYS A 260 -12.72 -25.10 -3.06
CA LYS A 260 -14.09 -25.04 -3.57
C LYS A 260 -14.36 -23.62 -4.07
N GLY A 261 -14.74 -23.46 -5.34
CA GLY A 261 -15.02 -22.13 -5.93
C GLY A 261 -16.45 -21.66 -5.74
N SER A 262 -17.38 -22.61 -5.59
CA SER A 262 -18.81 -22.34 -5.42
C SER A 262 -19.48 -23.46 -4.65
N SER A 263 -20.46 -23.14 -3.83
CA SER A 263 -21.29 -24.14 -3.14
C SER A 263 -22.29 -24.84 -4.06
N ALA A 264 -22.64 -24.20 -5.19
CA ALA A 264 -23.68 -24.68 -6.10
C ALA A 264 -23.13 -25.18 -7.45
N MET A 265 -22.08 -24.52 -7.98
CA MET A 265 -21.54 -24.80 -9.32
C MET A 265 -20.09 -25.24 -9.27
N PRO A 266 -19.77 -26.55 -9.46
CA PRO A 266 -18.43 -27.08 -9.27
C PRO A 266 -17.35 -26.48 -10.18
N HIS A 267 -17.73 -25.98 -11.37
CA HIS A 267 -16.81 -25.39 -12.35
C HIS A 267 -16.48 -23.92 -12.07
N LYS A 268 -17.24 -23.23 -11.19
CA LYS A 268 -17.12 -21.79 -10.99
C LYS A 268 -15.92 -21.43 -10.11
N ARG A 269 -14.98 -20.67 -10.66
CA ARG A 269 -13.80 -20.17 -9.98
C ARG A 269 -13.92 -18.65 -9.79
N ASN A 270 -14.27 -18.25 -8.59
CA ASN A 270 -14.47 -16.83 -8.27
C ASN A 270 -13.14 -16.16 -7.91
N PRO A 271 -12.91 -14.88 -8.29
CA PRO A 271 -11.74 -14.09 -7.92
C PRO A 271 -11.84 -13.56 -6.48
N ILE A 272 -11.98 -14.47 -5.49
CA ILE A 272 -12.28 -14.11 -4.09
C ILE A 272 -11.16 -13.34 -3.41
N ARG A 273 -9.91 -13.55 -3.79
CA ARG A 273 -8.78 -12.81 -3.21
C ARG A 273 -8.80 -11.35 -3.65
N SER A 274 -8.96 -11.12 -4.95
CA SER A 274 -9.11 -9.77 -5.51
C SER A 274 -10.35 -9.03 -4.98
N GLU A 275 -11.48 -9.74 -4.83
CA GLU A 275 -12.70 -9.17 -4.23
C GLU A 275 -12.46 -8.75 -2.77
N ARG A 276 -11.78 -9.57 -1.99
CA ARG A 276 -11.40 -9.28 -0.61
C ARG A 276 -10.50 -8.05 -0.52
N LEU A 277 -9.47 -7.97 -1.36
CA LEU A 277 -8.56 -6.81 -1.42
C LEU A 277 -9.32 -5.51 -1.73
N THR A 278 -10.25 -5.56 -2.69
CA THR A 278 -11.14 -4.43 -3.02
C THR A 278 -11.98 -4.00 -1.81
N GLY A 279 -12.51 -4.95 -1.04
CA GLY A 279 -13.28 -4.67 0.18
C GLY A 279 -12.44 -4.03 1.29
N MET A 280 -11.22 -4.54 1.52
CA MET A 280 -10.32 -4.02 2.57
C MET A 280 -9.85 -2.59 2.29
N ALA A 281 -9.59 -2.24 1.04
CA ALA A 281 -9.21 -0.88 0.66
C ALA A 281 -10.28 0.16 1.06
N ARG A 282 -11.56 -0.22 1.04
CA ARG A 282 -12.67 0.66 1.47
C ARG A 282 -12.60 0.98 2.95
N ILE A 283 -12.22 0.01 3.78
CA ILE A 283 -12.10 0.20 5.25
C ILE A 283 -10.97 1.20 5.52
N ILE A 284 -9.78 0.99 4.96
CA ILE A 284 -8.62 1.87 5.16
C ILE A 284 -8.95 3.30 4.71
N ARG A 285 -9.59 3.47 3.54
CA ARG A 285 -10.05 4.80 3.08
C ARG A 285 -11.07 5.44 4.02
N GLY A 286 -11.95 4.65 4.63
CA GLY A 286 -12.91 5.16 5.61
C GLY A 286 -12.23 5.81 6.82
N TYR A 287 -11.09 5.28 7.25
CA TYR A 287 -10.34 5.84 8.38
C TYR A 287 -9.64 7.17 8.09
N THR A 288 -9.42 7.54 6.82
CA THR A 288 -8.77 8.82 6.48
C THR A 288 -9.53 10.03 6.97
N VAL A 289 -10.86 9.98 6.98
CA VAL A 289 -11.69 11.08 7.48
C VAL A 289 -11.49 11.26 8.98
N ALA A 290 -11.59 10.18 9.75
CA ALA A 290 -11.38 10.20 11.20
C ALA A 290 -9.95 10.66 11.57
N ALA A 291 -8.94 10.26 10.78
CA ALA A 291 -7.56 10.72 10.97
C ALA A 291 -7.40 12.23 10.74
N LEU A 292 -8.06 12.78 9.74
CA LEU A 292 -8.05 14.23 9.46
C LEU A 292 -8.79 15.03 10.55
N GLU A 293 -9.90 14.52 11.05
CA GLU A 293 -10.66 15.16 12.14
C GLU A 293 -9.86 15.21 13.45
N ASN A 294 -8.96 14.25 13.69
CA ASN A 294 -8.06 14.27 14.85
C ASN A 294 -7.02 15.40 14.83
N VAL A 295 -6.79 16.07 13.70
CA VAL A 295 -5.84 17.19 13.61
C VAL A 295 -6.35 18.39 14.42
N ALA A 296 -7.66 18.61 14.44
CA ALA A 296 -8.30 19.76 15.08
C ALA A 296 -8.62 19.49 16.56
N LEU A 297 -7.60 19.42 17.43
CA LEU A 297 -7.77 19.33 18.87
C LEU A 297 -7.97 20.72 19.50
N TRP A 298 -8.61 20.74 20.67
CA TRP A 298 -8.80 21.96 21.46
C TRP A 298 -7.50 22.33 22.19
N HIS A 299 -7.07 23.58 22.02
CA HIS A 299 -5.91 24.15 22.72
C HIS A 299 -4.67 23.25 22.59
N GLU A 300 -3.97 22.99 23.67
CA GLU A 300 -2.79 22.14 23.72
C GLU A 300 -3.12 20.64 23.66
N ARG A 301 -4.36 20.23 23.93
CA ARG A 301 -4.93 18.88 23.72
C ARG A 301 -6.35 18.79 24.30
N ASP A 302 -7.24 18.08 23.62
CA ASP A 302 -8.32 17.30 24.24
C ASP A 302 -8.11 15.81 23.95
N ILE A 303 -8.95 14.92 24.52
CA ILE A 303 -8.74 13.46 24.42
C ILE A 303 -9.54 12.79 23.30
N SER A 304 -10.22 13.55 22.44
CA SER A 304 -11.08 13.02 21.38
C SER A 304 -10.32 12.10 20.40
N HIS A 305 -9.06 12.43 20.09
CA HIS A 305 -8.22 11.62 19.22
C HIS A 305 -7.96 10.20 19.75
N SER A 306 -7.86 10.03 21.06
CA SER A 306 -7.39 8.79 21.69
C SER A 306 -8.28 7.59 21.39
N SER A 307 -9.61 7.74 21.49
CA SER A 307 -10.55 6.67 21.19
C SER A 307 -10.53 6.25 19.72
N VAL A 308 -10.31 7.20 18.82
CA VAL A 308 -10.21 6.98 17.37
C VAL A 308 -8.91 6.23 17.04
N GLU A 309 -7.79 6.69 17.57
CA GLU A 309 -6.45 6.12 17.29
C GLU A 309 -6.31 4.68 17.79
N ARG A 310 -6.92 4.33 18.91
CA ARG A 310 -6.94 2.96 19.47
C ARG A 310 -7.56 1.92 18.53
N VAL A 311 -8.42 2.34 17.61
CA VAL A 311 -9.07 1.47 16.61
C VAL A 311 -8.42 1.67 15.25
N MET A 312 -8.33 2.90 14.79
CA MET A 312 -7.94 3.25 13.42
C MET A 312 -6.50 2.84 13.09
N LEU A 313 -5.53 3.11 13.97
CA LEU A 313 -4.11 2.86 13.68
C LEU A 313 -3.78 1.36 13.62
N PRO A 314 -4.16 0.53 14.62
CA PRO A 314 -3.98 -0.91 14.53
C PRO A 314 -4.64 -1.53 13.29
N ASP A 315 -5.89 -1.15 13.04
CA ASP A 315 -6.66 -1.69 11.92
C ASP A 315 -6.03 -1.32 10.57
N THR A 316 -5.58 -0.08 10.41
CA THR A 316 -4.92 0.38 9.18
C THR A 316 -3.61 -0.37 8.93
N CYS A 317 -2.76 -0.55 9.95
CA CYS A 317 -1.50 -1.28 9.84
C CYS A 317 -1.72 -2.77 9.52
N ILE A 318 -2.60 -3.43 10.28
CA ILE A 318 -2.89 -4.86 10.15
C ILE A 318 -3.47 -5.16 8.76
N LEU A 319 -4.46 -4.37 8.31
CA LEU A 319 -5.06 -4.56 6.99
C LEU A 319 -4.07 -4.32 5.87
N THR A 320 -3.28 -3.24 5.92
CA THR A 320 -2.29 -2.94 4.88
C THR A 320 -1.25 -4.05 4.76
N HIS A 321 -0.74 -4.54 5.89
CA HIS A 321 0.23 -5.63 5.93
C HIS A 321 -0.34 -6.93 5.36
N PHE A 322 -1.58 -7.27 5.71
CA PHE A 322 -2.29 -8.41 5.15
C PHE A 322 -2.55 -8.26 3.65
N MET A 323 -3.00 -7.09 3.19
CA MET A 323 -3.25 -6.81 1.78
C MET A 323 -1.99 -6.96 0.93
N LEU A 324 -0.84 -6.50 1.42
CA LEU A 324 0.44 -6.66 0.73
C LEU A 324 0.83 -8.13 0.57
N LYS A 325 0.68 -8.95 1.60
CA LYS A 325 0.90 -10.40 1.51
C LYS A 325 -0.01 -11.05 0.47
N GLU A 326 -1.30 -10.74 0.50
CA GLU A 326 -2.29 -11.34 -0.39
C GLU A 326 -2.06 -10.93 -1.86
N ILE A 327 -1.83 -9.64 -2.14
CA ILE A 327 -1.57 -9.18 -3.52
C ILE A 327 -0.24 -9.71 -4.06
N THR A 328 0.79 -9.81 -3.23
CA THR A 328 2.08 -10.40 -3.62
C THR A 328 1.91 -11.86 -4.01
N ASN A 329 1.21 -12.65 -3.19
CA ASN A 329 0.91 -14.05 -3.49
C ASN A 329 0.05 -14.20 -4.75
N LEU A 330 -0.88 -13.29 -4.96
CA LEU A 330 -1.75 -13.26 -6.13
C LEU A 330 -0.92 -13.01 -7.39
N VAL A 331 -0.08 -11.98 -7.40
CA VAL A 331 0.80 -11.63 -8.54
C VAL A 331 1.77 -12.76 -8.85
N LYS A 332 2.40 -13.36 -7.83
CA LYS A 332 3.35 -14.48 -8.02
C LYS A 332 2.73 -15.71 -8.68
N ASN A 333 1.45 -15.95 -8.45
CA ASN A 333 0.77 -17.18 -8.83
C ASN A 333 -0.35 -16.98 -9.86
N LEU A 334 -0.38 -15.84 -10.56
CA LEU A 334 -1.36 -15.61 -11.62
C LEU A 334 -1.25 -16.67 -12.71
N LEU A 335 -2.38 -17.24 -13.11
CA LEU A 335 -2.48 -18.05 -14.32
C LEU A 335 -2.71 -17.10 -15.50
N VAL A 336 -1.80 -17.12 -16.46
CA VAL A 336 -1.86 -16.26 -17.66
C VAL A 336 -2.17 -17.12 -18.86
N TYR A 337 -3.09 -16.67 -19.72
CA TYR A 337 -3.58 -17.39 -20.90
C TYR A 337 -3.24 -16.65 -22.20
N PRO A 338 -2.00 -16.80 -22.74
CA PRO A 338 -1.57 -16.08 -23.94
C PRO A 338 -2.44 -16.35 -25.17
N GLU A 339 -2.98 -17.59 -25.30
CA GLU A 339 -3.84 -17.93 -26.44
C GLU A 339 -5.21 -17.22 -26.36
N ASN A 340 -5.74 -17.01 -25.16
CA ASN A 340 -6.95 -16.20 -25.00
C ASN A 340 -6.67 -14.72 -25.29
N MET A 341 -5.50 -14.21 -24.89
CA MET A 341 -5.05 -12.85 -25.22
C MET A 341 -4.99 -12.63 -26.74
N LYS A 342 -4.39 -13.58 -27.48
CA LYS A 342 -4.34 -13.55 -28.94
C LYS A 342 -5.73 -13.63 -29.58
N ARG A 343 -6.57 -14.54 -29.08
CA ARG A 343 -7.96 -14.66 -29.55
C ARG A 343 -8.72 -13.35 -29.38
N ASN A 344 -8.64 -12.73 -28.21
CA ASN A 344 -9.33 -11.48 -27.91
C ASN A 344 -8.79 -10.31 -28.75
N MET A 345 -7.49 -10.28 -29.04
CA MET A 345 -6.89 -9.28 -29.91
C MET A 345 -7.40 -9.38 -31.35
N ASN A 346 -7.76 -10.58 -31.83
CA ASN A 346 -8.19 -10.83 -33.19
C ASN A 346 -9.72 -10.71 -33.39
N VAL A 347 -10.47 -10.28 -32.40
CA VAL A 347 -11.89 -10.03 -32.55
C VAL A 347 -12.13 -9.01 -33.68
N TYR A 348 -13.08 -9.29 -34.55
CA TYR A 348 -13.41 -8.51 -35.77
C TYR A 348 -12.25 -8.44 -36.80
N GLY A 349 -11.35 -9.45 -36.84
CA GLY A 349 -10.28 -9.53 -37.83
C GLY A 349 -9.29 -8.39 -37.81
N GLY A 350 -8.90 -7.97 -36.58
CA GLY A 350 -7.84 -6.99 -36.41
C GLY A 350 -8.28 -5.52 -36.55
N VAL A 351 -9.50 -5.16 -36.25
CA VAL A 351 -9.97 -3.74 -36.20
C VAL A 351 -9.04 -2.87 -35.32
N ILE A 352 -8.39 -3.44 -34.32
CA ILE A 352 -7.41 -2.75 -33.46
C ILE A 352 -6.22 -2.15 -34.23
N PHE A 353 -5.97 -2.58 -35.46
CA PHE A 353 -4.90 -2.05 -36.34
C PHE A 353 -5.39 -0.93 -37.27
N SER A 354 -6.65 -0.50 -37.14
CA SER A 354 -7.24 0.51 -38.04
C SER A 354 -6.46 1.83 -38.08
N GLN A 355 -5.92 2.29 -36.96
CA GLN A 355 -5.09 3.49 -36.94
C GLN A 355 -3.78 3.29 -37.72
N ARG A 356 -3.15 2.12 -37.65
CA ARG A 356 -1.93 1.84 -38.39
C ARG A 356 -2.19 1.85 -39.89
N VAL A 357 -3.28 1.22 -40.34
CA VAL A 357 -3.71 1.25 -41.75
C VAL A 357 -3.93 2.70 -42.21
N LEU A 358 -4.68 3.48 -41.43
CA LEU A 358 -4.94 4.90 -41.74
C LEU A 358 -3.64 5.69 -41.91
N LEU A 359 -2.72 5.58 -40.94
CA LEU A 359 -1.47 6.33 -41.00
C LEU A 359 -0.59 5.89 -42.17
N THR A 360 -0.55 4.61 -42.49
CA THR A 360 0.23 4.10 -43.67
C THR A 360 -0.34 4.61 -44.99
N LEU A 361 -1.68 4.67 -45.12
CA LEU A 361 -2.33 5.27 -46.31
C LEU A 361 -1.93 6.75 -46.47
N VAL A 362 -1.91 7.51 -45.36
CA VAL A 362 -1.50 8.92 -45.34
C VAL A 362 -0.02 9.05 -45.68
N GLU A 363 0.86 8.19 -45.14
CA GLU A 363 2.29 8.13 -45.47
C GLU A 363 2.53 7.90 -46.99
N LYS A 364 1.60 7.20 -47.65
CA LYS A 364 1.63 6.91 -49.10
C LYS A 364 0.95 7.95 -49.96
N GLY A 365 0.45 9.05 -49.39
CA GLY A 365 -0.07 10.21 -50.13
C GLY A 365 -1.60 10.31 -50.21
N MET A 366 -2.35 9.43 -49.55
CA MET A 366 -3.81 9.63 -49.41
C MET A 366 -4.08 10.79 -48.44
N SER A 367 -5.14 11.60 -48.72
CA SER A 367 -5.51 12.63 -47.75
C SER A 367 -5.95 11.98 -46.42
N ARG A 368 -5.70 12.65 -45.30
CA ARG A 368 -6.11 12.14 -44.00
C ARG A 368 -7.62 11.91 -43.89
N GLU A 369 -8.42 12.79 -44.53
CA GLU A 369 -9.87 12.69 -44.52
C GLU A 369 -10.38 11.50 -45.29
N ASP A 370 -9.79 11.24 -46.47
CA ASP A 370 -10.19 10.10 -47.30
C ASP A 370 -9.74 8.79 -46.68
N ALA A 371 -8.53 8.72 -46.16
CA ALA A 371 -8.00 7.58 -45.41
C ALA A 371 -8.89 7.27 -44.18
N TYR A 372 -9.34 8.30 -43.46
CA TYR A 372 -10.23 8.12 -42.31
C TYR A 372 -11.58 7.55 -42.72
N LYS A 373 -12.22 8.13 -43.74
CA LYS A 373 -13.53 7.65 -44.26
C LYS A 373 -13.47 6.19 -44.73
N LEU A 374 -12.42 5.86 -45.47
CA LEU A 374 -12.24 4.51 -46.02
C LEU A 374 -12.03 3.49 -44.87
N VAL A 375 -11.08 3.75 -43.98
CA VAL A 375 -10.74 2.85 -42.86
C VAL A 375 -11.95 2.71 -41.90
N GLN A 376 -12.67 3.81 -41.61
CA GLN A 376 -13.87 3.80 -40.80
C GLN A 376 -14.98 2.95 -41.44
N GLY A 377 -15.18 3.06 -42.77
CA GLY A 377 -16.15 2.26 -43.50
C GLY A 377 -15.89 0.77 -43.35
N CYS A 378 -14.66 0.33 -43.59
CA CYS A 378 -14.24 -1.07 -43.43
C CYS A 378 -14.35 -1.53 -41.95
N ALA A 379 -13.98 -0.67 -41.00
CA ALA A 379 -14.08 -1.00 -39.59
C ALA A 379 -15.51 -1.17 -39.10
N HIS A 380 -16.44 -0.30 -39.55
CA HIS A 380 -17.86 -0.40 -39.21
C HIS A 380 -18.48 -1.65 -39.86
N GLU A 381 -18.12 -1.97 -41.10
CA GLU A 381 -18.58 -3.18 -41.75
C GLU A 381 -18.15 -4.44 -41.01
N ALA A 382 -16.86 -4.51 -40.63
CA ALA A 382 -16.34 -5.61 -39.79
C ALA A 382 -17.06 -5.72 -38.45
N TRP A 383 -17.30 -4.57 -37.80
CA TRP A 383 -17.94 -4.54 -36.48
C TRP A 383 -19.40 -5.01 -36.49
N ASN A 384 -20.13 -4.69 -37.56
CA ASN A 384 -21.57 -4.96 -37.68
C ASN A 384 -21.88 -6.41 -38.14
N LYS A 385 -20.87 -7.20 -38.48
CA LYS A 385 -21.06 -8.59 -38.93
C LYS A 385 -20.54 -9.56 -37.86
N PRO A 386 -21.24 -10.65 -37.52
CA PRO A 386 -20.79 -11.62 -36.52
C PRO A 386 -19.40 -12.23 -36.80
N GLU A 387 -19.07 -12.39 -38.07
CA GLU A 387 -17.79 -12.92 -38.57
C GLU A 387 -16.99 -11.84 -39.32
N GLY A 388 -17.17 -10.58 -38.95
CA GLY A 388 -16.50 -9.46 -39.60
C GLY A 388 -14.98 -9.58 -39.53
N ASN A 389 -14.33 -9.35 -40.65
CA ASN A 389 -12.86 -9.44 -40.75
C ASN A 389 -12.32 -8.17 -41.41
N PHE A 390 -11.82 -7.29 -40.58
CA PHE A 390 -11.27 -6.00 -41.02
C PHE A 390 -10.07 -6.16 -41.96
N TYR A 391 -9.18 -7.13 -41.71
CA TYR A 391 -8.04 -7.40 -42.57
C TYR A 391 -8.47 -7.76 -43.99
N GLU A 392 -9.44 -8.66 -44.13
CA GLU A 392 -9.95 -9.06 -45.47
C GLU A 392 -10.67 -7.90 -46.17
N LEU A 393 -11.39 -7.05 -45.45
CA LEU A 393 -12.02 -5.87 -46.03
C LEU A 393 -10.98 -4.87 -46.57
N ILE A 394 -9.95 -4.57 -45.79
CA ILE A 394 -8.85 -3.70 -46.23
C ILE A 394 -8.09 -4.30 -47.42
N LYS A 395 -7.82 -5.60 -47.41
CA LYS A 395 -7.12 -6.29 -48.47
C LYS A 395 -7.87 -6.31 -49.82
N GLN A 396 -9.21 -6.37 -49.78
CA GLN A 396 -10.05 -6.43 -50.95
C GLN A 396 -10.49 -5.03 -51.45
N ASP A 397 -10.22 -3.98 -50.70
CA ASP A 397 -10.62 -2.63 -51.11
C ASP A 397 -9.76 -2.09 -52.24
N SER A 398 -10.44 -1.67 -53.34
CA SER A 398 -9.78 -1.20 -54.55
C SER A 398 -9.06 0.16 -54.38
N GLN A 399 -9.46 0.98 -53.44
CA GLN A 399 -8.79 2.25 -53.15
C GLN A 399 -7.54 2.00 -52.31
N VAL A 400 -7.59 1.07 -51.34
CA VAL A 400 -6.41 0.68 -50.54
C VAL A 400 -5.32 0.13 -51.45
N SER A 401 -5.67 -0.73 -52.42
CA SER A 401 -4.70 -1.38 -53.35
C SER A 401 -4.01 -0.40 -54.30
N GLN A 402 -4.55 0.83 -54.48
CA GLN A 402 -3.85 1.89 -55.23
C GLN A 402 -2.67 2.50 -54.48
N TYR A 403 -2.67 2.44 -53.16
CA TYR A 403 -1.68 3.05 -52.29
C TYR A 403 -0.77 2.04 -51.59
N LEU A 404 -1.28 0.85 -51.25
CA LEU A 404 -0.57 -0.16 -50.49
C LEU A 404 -0.46 -1.48 -51.25
N SER A 405 0.72 -2.07 -51.30
CA SER A 405 0.93 -3.46 -51.70
C SER A 405 0.39 -4.41 -50.61
N LEU A 406 0.21 -5.68 -50.97
CA LEU A 406 -0.22 -6.72 -50.03
C LEU A 406 0.73 -6.84 -48.84
N ALA A 407 2.04 -6.80 -49.07
CA ALA A 407 3.07 -6.86 -48.05
C ALA A 407 2.98 -5.67 -47.05
N GLU A 408 2.64 -4.46 -47.55
CA GLU A 408 2.47 -3.28 -46.70
C GLU A 408 1.17 -3.36 -45.87
N ILE A 409 0.11 -3.94 -46.45
CA ILE A 409 -1.12 -4.22 -45.72
C ILE A 409 -0.82 -5.22 -44.61
N GLU A 410 -0.18 -6.35 -44.89
CA GLU A 410 0.21 -7.35 -43.90
C GLU A 410 1.04 -6.75 -42.75
N ALA A 411 1.99 -5.88 -43.07
CA ALA A 411 2.82 -5.18 -42.09
C ALA A 411 2.01 -4.23 -41.16
N CYS A 412 0.86 -3.74 -41.60
CA CYS A 412 -0.02 -2.95 -40.75
C CYS A 412 -0.66 -3.77 -39.62
N PHE A 413 -0.79 -5.07 -39.79
CA PHE A 413 -1.40 -6.00 -38.83
C PHE A 413 -0.37 -6.73 -37.94
N ASP A 414 0.91 -6.32 -38.03
CA ASP A 414 1.95 -6.83 -37.12
C ASP A 414 1.91 -6.07 -35.80
N PRO A 415 1.62 -6.74 -34.66
CA PRO A 415 1.64 -6.12 -33.35
C PRO A 415 3.00 -5.56 -32.95
N GLN A 416 4.12 -6.07 -33.52
CA GLN A 416 5.48 -5.61 -33.19
C GLN A 416 5.69 -4.12 -33.48
N HIS A 417 4.96 -3.56 -34.46
CA HIS A 417 5.00 -2.14 -34.74
C HIS A 417 4.65 -1.29 -33.50
N HIS A 418 3.66 -1.72 -32.70
CA HIS A 418 3.18 -1.03 -31.51
C HIS A 418 4.11 -1.25 -30.31
N LEU A 419 4.89 -2.33 -30.31
CA LEU A 419 5.70 -2.77 -29.17
C LEU A 419 7.17 -2.31 -29.25
N LYS A 420 7.61 -1.77 -30.39
CA LYS A 420 9.02 -1.45 -30.72
C LYS A 420 9.73 -0.53 -29.70
N ASN A 421 8.99 0.29 -28.94
CA ASN A 421 9.54 1.23 -27.98
C ASN A 421 9.40 0.79 -26.51
N LEU A 422 8.84 -0.39 -26.22
CA LEU A 422 8.63 -0.85 -24.87
C LEU A 422 9.93 -1.03 -24.09
N ASP A 423 11.02 -1.39 -24.75
CA ASP A 423 12.33 -1.55 -24.13
C ASP A 423 12.80 -0.29 -23.39
N GLN A 424 12.49 0.89 -23.92
CA GLN A 424 12.81 2.15 -23.25
C GLN A 424 12.06 2.32 -21.92
N ILE A 425 10.82 1.79 -21.83
CA ILE A 425 10.01 1.85 -20.62
C ILE A 425 10.57 0.89 -19.57
N TYR A 426 10.93 -0.32 -19.99
CA TYR A 426 11.58 -1.31 -19.11
C TYR A 426 12.92 -0.77 -18.55
N GLN A 427 13.75 -0.18 -19.39
CA GLN A 427 15.02 0.46 -18.97
C GLN A 427 14.82 1.55 -17.91
N ARG A 428 13.79 2.43 -18.07
CA ARG A 428 13.46 3.47 -17.08
C ARG A 428 13.10 2.89 -15.71
N LEU A 429 12.59 1.67 -15.65
CA LEU A 429 12.19 0.98 -14.42
C LEU A 429 13.30 0.07 -13.88
N GLY A 430 14.43 -0.04 -14.57
CA GLY A 430 15.52 -0.93 -14.22
C GLY A 430 15.15 -2.41 -14.30
N ILE A 431 14.38 -2.80 -15.32
CA ILE A 431 13.94 -4.19 -15.57
C ILE A 431 14.11 -4.57 -17.04
#